data_189a781e5983863fddf17bcf166c8c07
#
_entry.id   189a781e5983863fddf17bcf166c8c07
#
_cell.length_a   1.000
_cell.length_b   1.000
_cell.length_c   1.000
_cell.angle_alpha   90.00
_cell.angle_beta   90.00
_cell.angle_gamma   90.00
#
_symmetry.space_group_name_H-M   'P 1'
#
loop_
_entity.id
_entity.type
_entity.pdbx_description
1 polymer ?
#
loop_
_entity_poly.entity_id
_entity_poly.type
_entity_poly.pdbx_seq_one_letter_code
_entity_poly.pdbx_strand_id
1 'polypeptide(L)'
;MSTTSVHTSIPSSVNEAALIQILHTHQNIIDALAPGNSSATVVSGDPSVIGTPTQYSVTAPTPVGTTQTYPLTITNVADGIDTFVQPKPPVGKLEIKSKWRVANGQLTEDVEIDGNFMTKR
;
A
#
# COMPACT_ATOMS: atom_id res chain seq x y z
N MET A 1 13.58 9.51 -8.12
CA MET A 1 13.04 8.22 -7.65
C MET A 1 13.88 7.70 -6.50
N SER A 2 13.25 7.22 -5.46
CA SER A 2 13.92 6.62 -4.31
C SER A 2 13.39 5.22 -4.11
N THR A 3 14.27 4.30 -3.77
CA THR A 3 13.91 2.90 -3.52
C THR A 3 14.46 2.48 -2.17
N THR A 4 13.65 1.82 -1.38
CA THR A 4 14.03 1.34 -0.06
C THR A 4 13.51 -0.08 0.12
N SER A 5 14.32 -0.94 0.70
CA SER A 5 13.93 -2.32 1.01
C SER A 5 14.02 -2.53 2.52
N VAL A 6 12.99 -3.16 3.08
CA VAL A 6 12.95 -3.52 4.49
C VAL A 6 12.73 -5.02 4.61
N HIS A 7 13.56 -5.68 5.39
CA HIS A 7 13.45 -7.12 5.64
C HIS A 7 13.13 -7.33 7.11
N THR A 8 12.09 -8.11 7.37
CA THR A 8 11.66 -8.41 8.72
C THR A 8 11.61 -9.91 8.89
N SER A 9 12.29 -10.43 9.91
CA SER A 9 12.23 -11.84 10.21
C SER A 9 10.86 -12.22 10.76
N ILE A 10 10.31 -13.31 10.25
CA ILE A 10 9.01 -13.80 10.69
C ILE A 10 9.26 -14.77 11.84
N PRO A 11 8.63 -14.58 13.01
CA PRO A 11 8.77 -15.54 14.10
C PRO A 11 8.36 -16.94 13.67
N SER A 12 9.04 -17.96 14.19
CA SER A 12 8.78 -19.33 13.80
C SER A 12 7.36 -19.78 14.20
N SER A 13 6.74 -19.10 15.15
CA SER A 13 5.36 -19.39 15.55
C SER A 13 4.33 -18.86 14.56
N VAL A 14 4.74 -18.06 13.56
CA VAL A 14 3.84 -17.48 12.58
C VAL A 14 3.89 -18.30 11.31
N ASN A 15 2.73 -18.70 10.82
CA ASN A 15 2.61 -19.43 9.57
C ASN A 15 2.67 -18.45 8.41
N GLU A 16 3.54 -18.72 7.43
CA GLU A 16 3.69 -17.83 6.28
C GLU A 16 2.40 -17.71 5.48
N ALA A 17 1.67 -18.82 5.31
CA ALA A 17 0.40 -18.76 4.60
C ALA A 17 -0.61 -17.87 5.30
N ALA A 18 -0.63 -17.90 6.64
CA ALA A 18 -1.52 -17.02 7.40
C ALA A 18 -1.10 -15.56 7.24
N LEU A 19 0.19 -15.28 7.21
CA LEU A 19 0.68 -13.92 6.99
C LEU A 19 0.31 -13.41 5.60
N ILE A 20 0.45 -14.25 4.58
CA ILE A 20 0.03 -13.89 3.22
C ILE A 20 -1.47 -13.57 3.21
N GLN A 21 -2.27 -14.34 3.91
CA GLN A 21 -3.70 -14.09 3.99
C GLN A 21 -4.01 -12.76 4.68
N ILE A 22 -3.25 -12.41 5.70
CA ILE A 22 -3.37 -11.10 6.34
C ILE A 22 -3.07 -9.99 5.33
N LEU A 23 -2.04 -10.17 4.51
CA LEU A 23 -1.73 -9.19 3.46
C LEU A 23 -2.83 -9.11 2.41
N HIS A 24 -3.46 -10.25 2.08
CA HIS A 24 -4.55 -10.26 1.10
C HIS A 24 -5.83 -9.67 1.65
N THR A 25 -5.93 -9.44 2.95
CA THR A 25 -7.07 -8.74 3.54
C THR A 25 -6.79 -7.25 3.43
N HIS A 26 -7.36 -6.62 2.41
CA HIS A 26 -6.99 -5.26 2.04
C HIS A 26 -7.26 -4.23 3.13
N GLN A 27 -8.22 -4.48 4.02
CA GLN A 27 -8.48 -3.56 5.12
C GLN A 27 -7.25 -3.40 6.03
N ASN A 28 -6.49 -4.48 6.23
CA ASN A 28 -5.27 -4.40 7.03
C ASN A 28 -4.25 -3.46 6.38
N ILE A 29 -4.16 -3.51 5.05
CA ILE A 29 -3.22 -2.68 4.31
C ILE A 29 -3.68 -1.22 4.33
N ILE A 30 -4.96 -1.00 4.15
CA ILE A 30 -5.53 0.35 4.20
C ILE A 30 -5.30 0.96 5.59
N ASP A 31 -5.51 0.18 6.65
CA ASP A 31 -5.29 0.66 8.01
C ASP A 31 -3.81 1.01 8.26
N ALA A 32 -2.90 0.28 7.63
CA ALA A 32 -1.47 0.52 7.80
C ALA A 32 -0.97 1.72 6.99
N LEU A 33 -1.56 1.96 5.81
CA LEU A 33 -1.08 2.99 4.89
C LEU A 33 -1.79 4.33 5.05
N ALA A 34 -2.97 4.35 5.65
CA ALA A 34 -3.79 5.55 5.75
C ALA A 34 -3.96 5.96 7.21
N PRO A 35 -4.16 7.27 7.47
CA PRO A 35 -4.44 7.72 8.84
C PRO A 35 -5.70 7.07 9.42
N GLY A 36 -5.77 6.98 10.74
CA GLY A 36 -6.84 6.24 11.40
C GLY A 36 -8.25 6.74 11.15
N ASN A 37 -8.40 7.99 10.71
CA ASN A 37 -9.71 8.56 10.39
C ASN A 37 -10.02 8.50 8.90
N SER A 38 -9.34 7.65 8.17
CA SER A 38 -9.53 7.53 6.73
C SER A 38 -10.61 6.51 6.41
N SER A 39 -11.20 6.66 5.24
CA SER A 39 -12.15 5.69 4.71
C SER A 39 -11.72 5.29 3.30
N ALA A 40 -12.10 4.10 2.89
CA ALA A 40 -11.78 3.61 1.55
C ALA A 40 -12.99 2.91 0.96
N THR A 41 -13.22 3.15 -0.33
CA THR A 41 -14.34 2.57 -1.06
C THR A 41 -13.78 1.87 -2.30
N VAL A 42 -14.27 0.68 -2.59
CA VAL A 42 -13.87 -0.05 -3.79
C VAL A 42 -14.43 0.67 -5.02
N VAL A 43 -13.57 0.98 -5.97
CA VAL A 43 -13.95 1.59 -7.24
C VAL A 43 -14.04 0.54 -8.33
N SER A 44 -13.09 -0.39 -8.37
CA SER A 44 -13.07 -1.44 -9.39
C SER A 44 -12.23 -2.62 -8.89
N GLY A 45 -12.42 -3.77 -9.51
CA GLY A 45 -11.66 -4.96 -9.20
C GLY A 45 -12.34 -5.85 -8.18
N ASP A 46 -11.66 -6.93 -7.80
CA ASP A 46 -12.16 -7.91 -6.85
C ASP A 46 -11.04 -8.23 -5.85
N PRO A 47 -11.20 -7.84 -4.59
CA PRO A 47 -10.13 -8.03 -3.60
C PRO A 47 -9.85 -9.49 -3.24
N SER A 48 -10.68 -10.41 -3.69
CA SER A 48 -10.45 -11.83 -3.43
C SER A 48 -9.69 -12.55 -4.54
N VAL A 49 -9.41 -11.88 -5.65
CA VAL A 49 -8.79 -12.51 -6.81
C VAL A 49 -7.30 -12.16 -6.86
N ILE A 50 -6.47 -13.18 -7.07
CA ILE A 50 -5.03 -12.99 -7.23
C ILE A 50 -4.75 -12.52 -8.66
N GLY A 51 -3.90 -11.52 -8.79
CA GLY A 51 -3.47 -11.01 -10.07
C GLY A 51 -4.33 -9.92 -10.67
N THR A 52 -5.49 -9.65 -10.07
CA THR A 52 -6.39 -8.59 -10.56
C THR A 52 -6.27 -7.39 -9.64
N PRO A 53 -5.89 -6.20 -10.18
CA PRO A 53 -5.82 -5.01 -9.35
C PRO A 53 -7.19 -4.61 -8.81
N THR A 54 -7.25 -4.24 -7.54
CA THR A 54 -8.42 -3.66 -6.93
C THR A 54 -8.12 -2.20 -6.64
N GLN A 55 -8.93 -1.31 -7.18
CA GLN A 55 -8.74 0.12 -6.98
C GLN A 55 -9.70 0.64 -5.93
N TYR A 56 -9.16 1.38 -4.98
CA TYR A 56 -9.91 2.03 -3.91
C TYR A 56 -9.81 3.54 -4.05
N SER A 57 -10.86 4.22 -3.62
CA SER A 57 -10.82 5.66 -3.40
C SER A 57 -10.65 5.86 -1.89
N VAL A 58 -9.53 6.46 -1.49
CA VAL A 58 -9.23 6.68 -0.08
C VAL A 58 -9.46 8.15 0.23
N THR A 59 -10.24 8.41 1.28
CA THR A 59 -10.47 9.77 1.77
C THR A 59 -9.84 9.87 3.14
N ALA A 60 -8.94 10.82 3.30
CA ALA A 60 -8.16 10.97 4.52
C ALA A 60 -8.14 12.43 4.96
N PRO A 61 -8.11 12.67 6.29
CA PRO A 61 -7.98 14.05 6.78
C PRO A 61 -6.59 14.61 6.51
N THR A 62 -6.53 15.91 6.30
CA THR A 62 -5.26 16.61 6.15
C THR A 62 -4.93 17.36 7.43
N PRO A 63 -3.65 17.77 7.62
CA PRO A 63 -3.28 18.52 8.81
C PRO A 63 -3.98 19.87 8.97
N VAL A 64 -4.56 20.39 7.89
CA VAL A 64 -5.21 21.70 7.93
C VAL A 64 -6.73 21.62 8.10
N GLY A 65 -7.24 20.44 8.47
CA GLY A 65 -8.66 20.30 8.79
C GLY A 65 -9.57 20.01 7.61
N THR A 66 -9.02 19.82 6.41
CA THR A 66 -9.79 19.44 5.24
C THR A 66 -9.61 17.93 5.01
N THR A 67 -10.17 17.43 3.91
CA THR A 67 -9.94 16.05 3.51
C THR A 67 -9.36 16.01 2.10
N GLN A 68 -8.67 14.93 1.80
CA GLN A 68 -8.21 14.67 0.44
C GLN A 68 -8.61 13.26 0.05
N THR A 69 -8.82 13.07 -1.24
CA THR A 69 -9.17 11.77 -1.79
C THR A 69 -8.12 11.39 -2.84
N TYR A 70 -7.64 10.16 -2.77
CA TYR A 70 -6.63 9.70 -3.72
C TYR A 70 -6.84 8.22 -4.03
N PRO A 71 -6.34 7.75 -5.19
CA PRO A 71 -6.48 6.34 -5.53
C PRO A 71 -5.42 5.48 -4.83
N LEU A 72 -5.84 4.29 -4.44
CA LEU A 72 -4.96 3.26 -3.92
C LEU A 72 -5.29 1.97 -4.66
N THR A 73 -4.30 1.37 -5.28
CA THR A 73 -4.48 0.11 -5.98
C THR A 73 -3.74 -0.99 -5.24
N ILE A 74 -4.43 -2.08 -4.95
CA ILE A 74 -3.85 -3.24 -4.28
C ILE A 74 -4.04 -4.46 -5.18
N THR A 75 -2.95 -5.16 -5.46
CA THR A 75 -2.98 -6.37 -6.27
C THR A 75 -2.45 -7.53 -5.44
N ASN A 76 -3.28 -8.55 -5.25
CA ASN A 76 -2.83 -9.77 -4.57
C ASN A 76 -1.93 -10.56 -5.51
N VAL A 77 -0.81 -11.04 -4.97
CA VAL A 77 0.04 -12.01 -5.68
C VAL A 77 0.19 -13.23 -4.78
N ALA A 78 0.74 -14.30 -5.33
CA ALA A 78 0.75 -15.60 -4.63
C ALA A 78 1.48 -15.53 -3.27
N ASP A 79 2.54 -14.73 -3.18
CA ASP A 79 3.37 -14.65 -2.00
C ASP A 79 3.33 -13.27 -1.32
N GLY A 80 2.31 -12.46 -1.61
CA GLY A 80 2.19 -11.16 -0.99
C GLY A 80 1.21 -10.25 -1.70
N ILE A 81 1.54 -8.96 -1.71
CA ILE A 81 0.74 -7.94 -2.40
C ILE A 81 1.64 -6.89 -3.03
N ASP A 82 1.09 -6.21 -4.02
CA ASP A 82 1.64 -4.97 -4.57
C ASP A 82 0.67 -3.85 -4.28
N THR A 83 1.19 -2.70 -3.86
CA THR A 83 0.35 -1.51 -3.64
C THR A 83 0.87 -0.36 -4.49
N PHE A 84 -0.06 0.50 -4.93
CA PHE A 84 0.27 1.68 -5.69
C PHE A 84 -0.60 2.82 -5.19
N VAL A 85 0.04 3.81 -4.57
CA VAL A 85 -0.64 4.94 -3.96
C VAL A 85 -0.27 6.19 -4.75
N GLN A 86 -1.27 6.99 -5.10
CA GLN A 86 -1.06 8.24 -5.81
C GLN A 86 -1.64 9.40 -5.01
N PRO A 87 -0.95 9.81 -3.92
CA PRO A 87 -1.40 10.97 -3.14
C PRO A 87 -1.37 12.21 -4.03
N LYS A 88 -2.16 13.21 -3.64
CA LYS A 88 -2.22 14.46 -4.39
C LYS A 88 -1.57 15.56 -3.56
N PRO A 89 -0.25 15.75 -3.69
CA PRO A 89 0.40 16.86 -3.00
C PRO A 89 -0.07 18.19 -3.57
N PRO A 90 0.09 19.28 -2.82
CA PRO A 90 -0.32 20.60 -3.31
C PRO A 90 0.39 20.99 -4.60
N VAL A 91 1.61 20.52 -4.80
CA VAL A 91 2.41 20.85 -5.97
C VAL A 91 3.08 19.58 -6.47
N GLY A 92 2.98 19.34 -7.79
CA GLY A 92 3.67 18.23 -8.42
C GLY A 92 2.91 16.92 -8.35
N LYS A 93 3.63 15.83 -8.51
CA LYS A 93 3.09 14.47 -8.49
C LYS A 93 3.85 13.63 -7.50
N LEU A 94 3.17 12.64 -6.94
CA LEU A 94 3.79 11.69 -6.04
C LEU A 94 3.17 10.32 -6.29
N GLU A 95 4.01 9.33 -6.49
CA GLU A 95 3.57 7.94 -6.66
C GLU A 95 4.41 7.06 -5.74
N ILE A 96 3.75 6.19 -5.01
CA ILE A 96 4.41 5.27 -4.10
C ILE A 96 4.01 3.85 -4.46
N LYS A 97 5.00 3.05 -4.85
CA LYS A 97 4.78 1.64 -5.18
C LYS A 97 5.45 0.79 -4.11
N SER A 98 4.73 -0.19 -3.61
CA SER A 98 5.29 -1.10 -2.61
C SER A 98 5.03 -2.54 -3.02
N LYS A 99 6.00 -3.40 -2.78
CA LYS A 99 5.87 -4.83 -3.01
C LYS A 99 6.14 -5.53 -1.69
N TRP A 100 5.19 -6.33 -1.25
CA TRP A 100 5.28 -7.05 0.01
C TRP A 100 5.35 -8.53 -0.32
N ARG A 101 6.41 -9.20 0.12
CA ARG A 101 6.62 -10.62 -0.20
C ARG A 101 6.97 -11.38 1.06
N VAL A 102 6.41 -12.59 1.17
CA VAL A 102 6.67 -13.51 2.27
C VAL A 102 7.39 -14.72 1.70
N ALA A 103 8.61 -14.96 2.14
CA ALA A 103 9.40 -16.10 1.68
C ALA A 103 10.55 -16.36 2.64
N ASN A 104 10.90 -17.64 2.80
CA ASN A 104 12.11 -18.05 3.54
C ASN A 104 12.19 -17.48 4.96
N GLY A 105 11.05 -17.40 5.64
CA GLY A 105 11.01 -16.89 7.01
C GLY A 105 11.16 -15.38 7.11
N GLN A 106 10.98 -14.65 6.01
CA GLN A 106 11.10 -13.20 6.02
C GLN A 106 9.93 -12.54 5.30
N LEU A 107 9.56 -11.39 5.80
CA LEU A 107 8.68 -10.46 5.10
C LEU A 107 9.55 -9.34 4.54
N THR A 108 9.48 -9.14 3.23
CA THR A 108 10.25 -8.09 2.57
C THR A 108 9.28 -7.06 2.01
N GLU A 109 9.57 -5.79 2.26
CA GLU A 109 8.83 -4.68 1.68
C GLU A 109 9.80 -3.85 0.85
N ASP A 110 9.55 -3.77 -0.46
CA ASP A 110 10.30 -2.90 -1.37
C ASP A 110 9.42 -1.71 -1.69
N VAL A 111 9.91 -0.51 -1.40
CA VAL A 111 9.17 0.73 -1.60
C VAL A 111 9.89 1.58 -2.64
N GLU A 112 9.15 2.00 -3.64
CA GLU A 112 9.68 2.90 -4.67
C GLU A 112 8.84 4.19 -4.65
N ILE A 113 9.50 5.32 -4.43
CA ILE A 113 8.85 6.62 -4.39
C ILE A 113 9.31 7.43 -5.58
N ASP A 114 8.35 7.85 -6.39
CA ASP A 114 8.60 8.66 -7.57
C ASP A 114 7.81 9.96 -7.43
N GLY A 115 8.51 11.07 -7.46
CA GLY A 115 7.85 12.35 -7.27
C GLY A 115 8.46 13.43 -8.15
N ASN A 116 7.63 14.40 -8.49
CA ASN A 116 8.03 15.56 -9.24
C ASN A 116 7.50 16.79 -8.52
N PHE A 117 8.40 17.43 -7.76
CA PHE A 117 8.03 18.54 -6.91
C PHE A 117 8.67 19.83 -7.42
N MET A 118 7.95 20.90 -7.30
CA MET A 118 8.47 22.21 -7.68
C MET A 118 9.49 22.74 -6.70
N THR A 119 9.48 22.22 -5.48
CA THR A 119 10.31 22.75 -4.41
C THR A 119 11.67 22.11 -4.29
N LYS A 120 12.14 21.36 -5.23
CA LYS A 120 13.37 20.75 -5.09
C LYS A 120 14.49 21.71 -5.00
N ARG A 121 15.17 21.52 -4.34
CA ARG A 121 16.20 22.27 -4.33
C ARG A 121 17.05 22.04 -4.56
#